data_23f01114ddf80db58c41282d6ed8ba87
#
_entry.id   23f01114ddf80db58c41282d6ed8ba87
#
_cell.length_a   1.000
_cell.length_b   1.000
_cell.length_c   1.000
_cell.angle_alpha   90.00
_cell.angle_beta   90.00
_cell.angle_gamma   90.00
#
_symmetry.space_group_name_H-M   'P 1'
#
loop_
_entity.id
_entity.type
_entity.pdbx_description
1 polymer ?
#
loop_
_entity_poly.entity_id
_entity_poly.type
_entity_poly.pdbx_seq_one_letter_code
_entity_poly.pdbx_strand_id
1 'polypeptide(L)'
;MSATVRNVAREKLEIGQLSLSVGVRLTRSVEIAKAMAVAGFDWLFLDMEHGVMSLEACAQISIAALDAGIAPIARVPNGEYAIATRALDNGALGIVMPHVDTAAEAREVVNRLKYPPVGHRSMGGIGPHYGLRSASSGEAAAALNAANLTIVMLETPAAIANAEEIAAVPGIDVLLIGTNDLCAEMGIHGDFGNDRAAGAYRTMIAAARKHGKFPGMAGVYNETIMPRYIEMGARFVLGGQDGGFMAAGAAQRTGFLRKLLVGAA
;
A
#
# COMPACT_ATOMS: atom_id res chain seq x y z
N MET A 1 0.76 28.74 -10.84
CA MET A 1 -0.24 27.81 -10.27
C MET A 1 0.48 26.96 -9.23
N SER A 2 -0.02 26.89 -8.01
CA SER A 2 0.57 26.03 -6.98
C SER A 2 0.62 24.59 -7.51
N ALA A 3 1.79 23.95 -7.40
CA ALA A 3 1.99 22.58 -7.86
C ALA A 3 1.31 21.62 -6.86
N THR A 4 0.09 21.22 -7.14
CA THR A 4 -0.64 20.26 -6.30
C THR A 4 -0.46 18.87 -6.88
N VAL A 5 0.11 17.95 -6.09
CA VAL A 5 0.16 16.52 -6.40
C VAL A 5 -1.01 15.83 -5.71
N ARG A 6 -1.87 15.22 -6.49
CA ARG A 6 -3.06 14.54 -5.97
C ARG A 6 -2.73 13.09 -5.59
N ASN A 7 -3.18 12.65 -4.42
CA ASN A 7 -3.12 11.26 -3.97
C ASN A 7 -4.50 10.82 -3.46
N VAL A 8 -5.27 10.14 -4.31
CA VAL A 8 -6.64 9.72 -3.99
C VAL A 8 -6.70 8.75 -2.79
N ALA A 9 -5.66 7.94 -2.59
CA ALA A 9 -5.59 7.06 -1.42
C ALA A 9 -5.55 7.87 -0.11
N ARG A 10 -4.74 8.93 -0.07
CA ARG A 10 -4.67 9.86 1.07
C ARG A 10 -5.99 10.63 1.26
N GLU A 11 -6.54 11.16 0.18
CA GLU A 11 -7.81 11.92 0.21
C GLU A 11 -8.94 11.11 0.87
N LYS A 12 -9.06 9.82 0.53
CA LYS A 12 -10.04 8.91 1.15
C LYS A 12 -9.82 8.74 2.65
N LEU A 13 -8.55 8.55 3.05
CA LEU A 13 -8.19 8.37 4.46
C LEU A 13 -8.48 9.63 5.29
N GLU A 14 -8.17 10.81 4.77
CA GLU A 14 -8.37 12.10 5.44
C GLU A 14 -9.85 12.41 5.73
N ILE A 15 -10.76 11.91 4.90
CA ILE A 15 -12.21 12.03 5.13
C ILE A 15 -12.82 10.80 5.83
N GLY A 16 -11.97 9.89 6.37
CA GLY A 16 -12.40 8.72 7.14
C GLY A 16 -13.01 7.58 6.32
N GLN A 17 -12.94 7.62 4.99
CA GLN A 17 -13.42 6.57 4.10
C GLN A 17 -12.41 5.42 3.98
N LEU A 18 -12.89 4.28 3.47
CA LEU A 18 -12.02 3.19 3.05
C LEU A 18 -11.20 3.65 1.85
N SER A 19 -9.90 3.40 1.91
CA SER A 19 -8.96 3.52 0.81
C SER A 19 -8.62 2.11 0.34
N LEU A 20 -9.16 1.72 -0.83
CA LEU A 20 -9.18 0.35 -1.32
C LEU A 20 -8.12 0.12 -2.38
N SER A 21 -7.39 -0.99 -2.26
CA SER A 21 -6.38 -1.36 -3.26
C SER A 21 -6.48 -2.78 -3.76
N VAL A 22 -5.77 -2.99 -4.86
CA VAL A 22 -5.46 -4.29 -5.43
C VAL A 22 -3.94 -4.48 -5.48
N GLY A 23 -3.49 -5.67 -5.06
CA GLY A 23 -2.10 -6.08 -5.22
C GLY A 23 -1.81 -6.45 -6.67
N VAL A 24 -0.78 -5.84 -7.25
CA VAL A 24 -0.31 -6.12 -8.61
C VAL A 24 0.96 -6.94 -8.53
N ARG A 25 0.83 -8.24 -8.74
CA ARG A 25 1.94 -9.22 -8.71
C ARG A 25 2.10 -9.99 -10.01
N LEU A 26 1.00 -10.23 -10.71
CA LEU A 26 0.98 -11.02 -11.94
C LEU A 26 1.06 -10.12 -13.18
N THR A 27 0.32 -9.01 -13.20
CA THR A 27 0.24 -8.11 -14.36
C THR A 27 1.45 -7.20 -14.45
N ARG A 28 1.98 -7.04 -15.68
CA ARG A 28 3.08 -6.12 -16.03
C ARG A 28 2.64 -5.02 -16.96
N SER A 29 1.42 -5.09 -17.47
CA SER A 29 0.88 -4.14 -18.43
C SER A 29 0.35 -2.88 -17.73
N VAL A 30 0.56 -1.73 -18.35
CA VAL A 30 0.11 -0.44 -17.85
C VAL A 30 -1.43 -0.31 -17.79
N GLU A 31 -2.15 -1.12 -18.56
CA GLU A 31 -3.62 -1.16 -18.59
C GLU A 31 -4.23 -1.54 -17.24
N ILE A 32 -3.47 -2.24 -16.38
CA ILE A 32 -3.94 -2.59 -15.04
C ILE A 32 -4.38 -1.35 -14.25
N ALA A 33 -3.69 -0.23 -14.43
CA ALA A 33 -4.03 1.03 -13.76
C ALA A 33 -5.44 1.51 -14.12
N LYS A 34 -5.77 1.54 -15.42
CA LYS A 34 -7.09 1.95 -15.91
C LYS A 34 -8.17 0.94 -15.53
N ALA A 35 -7.87 -0.36 -15.66
CA ALA A 35 -8.82 -1.42 -15.33
C ALA A 35 -9.23 -1.37 -13.84
N MET A 36 -8.27 -1.18 -12.95
CA MET A 36 -8.53 -1.13 -11.51
C MET A 36 -9.19 0.19 -11.08
N ALA A 37 -8.85 1.31 -11.71
CA ALA A 37 -9.56 2.57 -11.50
C ALA A 37 -11.05 2.45 -11.88
N VAL A 38 -11.35 1.86 -13.03
CA VAL A 38 -12.74 1.59 -13.49
C VAL A 38 -13.47 0.61 -12.56
N ALA A 39 -12.75 -0.37 -11.99
CA ALA A 39 -13.29 -1.29 -10.99
C ALA A 39 -13.58 -0.64 -9.63
N GLY A 40 -13.16 0.62 -9.41
CA GLY A 40 -13.43 1.38 -8.19
C GLY A 40 -12.36 1.28 -7.12
N PHE A 41 -11.16 0.82 -7.44
CA PHE A 41 -10.02 0.87 -6.52
C PHE A 41 -9.41 2.28 -6.49
N ASP A 42 -8.94 2.68 -5.30
CA ASP A 42 -8.33 4.00 -5.06
C ASP A 42 -6.82 3.97 -5.27
N TRP A 43 -6.18 2.81 -5.07
CA TRP A 43 -4.73 2.68 -5.21
C TRP A 43 -4.30 1.28 -5.64
N LEU A 44 -3.10 1.22 -6.24
CA LEU A 44 -2.41 -0.02 -6.62
C LEU A 44 -1.32 -0.32 -5.59
N PHE A 45 -1.26 -1.56 -5.15
CA PHE A 45 -0.15 -2.09 -4.36
C PHE A 45 0.83 -2.78 -5.32
N LEU A 46 1.89 -2.05 -5.74
CA LEU A 46 2.89 -2.55 -6.68
C LEU A 46 3.97 -3.32 -5.91
N ASP A 47 3.91 -4.65 -5.99
CA ASP A 47 4.71 -5.53 -5.15
C ASP A 47 6.05 -5.88 -5.80
N MET A 48 7.13 -5.22 -5.35
CA MET A 48 8.51 -5.52 -5.75
C MET A 48 9.25 -6.40 -4.73
N GLU A 49 8.63 -6.75 -3.60
CA GLU A 49 9.21 -7.66 -2.61
C GLU A 49 8.94 -9.12 -2.99
N HIS A 50 7.66 -9.48 -3.17
CA HIS A 50 7.25 -10.86 -3.46
C HIS A 50 6.76 -10.99 -4.89
N GLY A 51 7.66 -11.06 -5.83
CA GLY A 51 7.32 -11.22 -7.22
C GLY A 51 8.46 -10.82 -8.15
N VAL A 52 8.16 -10.82 -9.44
CA VAL A 52 9.14 -10.48 -10.47
C VAL A 52 8.90 -9.08 -11.05
N MET A 53 8.22 -8.20 -10.31
CA MET A 53 8.02 -6.82 -10.76
C MET A 53 9.35 -6.06 -10.73
N SER A 54 9.80 -5.60 -11.89
CA SER A 54 10.98 -4.76 -12.01
C SER A 54 10.65 -3.31 -11.65
N LEU A 55 11.66 -2.52 -11.29
CA LEU A 55 11.50 -1.09 -11.08
C LEU A 55 10.98 -0.38 -12.36
N GLU A 56 11.38 -0.84 -13.55
CA GLU A 56 10.89 -0.33 -14.83
C GLU A 56 9.39 -0.56 -14.98
N ALA A 57 8.88 -1.78 -14.74
CA ALA A 57 7.45 -2.06 -14.80
C ALA A 57 6.68 -1.25 -13.76
N CYS A 58 7.20 -1.14 -12.52
CA CYS A 58 6.65 -0.31 -11.47
C CYS A 58 6.52 1.15 -11.91
N ALA A 59 7.56 1.72 -12.52
CA ALA A 59 7.57 3.11 -13.02
C ALA A 59 6.54 3.32 -14.13
N GLN A 60 6.49 2.42 -15.13
CA GLN A 60 5.53 2.49 -16.24
C GLN A 60 4.08 2.41 -15.75
N ILE A 61 3.78 1.47 -14.85
CA ILE A 61 2.44 1.35 -14.25
C ILE A 61 2.12 2.58 -13.39
N SER A 62 3.10 3.11 -12.65
CA SER A 62 2.90 4.31 -11.82
C SER A 62 2.52 5.53 -12.66
N ILE A 63 3.20 5.77 -13.78
CA ILE A 63 2.87 6.87 -14.70
C ILE A 63 1.44 6.70 -15.24
N ALA A 64 1.08 5.50 -15.70
CA ALA A 64 -0.28 5.22 -16.19
C ALA A 64 -1.35 5.35 -15.08
N ALA A 65 -0.99 5.03 -13.84
CA ALA A 65 -1.88 5.18 -12.68
C ALA A 65 -2.16 6.65 -12.35
N LEU A 66 -1.13 7.51 -12.41
CA LEU A 66 -1.31 8.96 -12.25
C LEU A 66 -2.31 9.51 -13.28
N ASP A 67 -2.19 9.12 -14.55
CA ASP A 67 -3.11 9.54 -15.61
C ASP A 67 -4.51 8.96 -15.44
N ALA A 68 -4.63 7.75 -14.88
CA ALA A 68 -5.91 7.10 -14.61
C ALA A 68 -6.60 7.60 -13.32
N GLY A 69 -5.92 8.42 -12.51
CA GLY A 69 -6.47 8.95 -11.26
C GLY A 69 -6.53 7.93 -10.11
N ILE A 70 -5.74 6.85 -10.19
CA ILE A 70 -5.55 5.85 -9.13
C ILE A 70 -4.13 5.97 -8.55
N ALA A 71 -3.94 5.90 -7.23
CA ALA A 71 -2.65 6.15 -6.62
C ALA A 71 -1.70 4.92 -6.72
N PRO A 72 -0.52 5.02 -7.36
CA PRO A 72 0.47 3.96 -7.32
C PRO A 72 1.27 3.99 -6.01
N ILE A 73 1.25 2.90 -5.25
CA ILE A 73 2.02 2.73 -4.01
C ILE A 73 2.84 1.46 -4.15
N ALA A 74 4.16 1.59 -3.99
CA ALA A 74 5.08 0.48 -4.19
C ALA A 74 5.50 -0.14 -2.86
N ARG A 75 5.51 -1.48 -2.79
CA ARG A 75 6.21 -2.21 -1.74
C ARG A 75 7.58 -2.61 -2.27
N VAL A 76 8.62 -2.28 -1.50
CA VAL A 76 10.01 -2.63 -1.80
C VAL A 76 10.50 -3.69 -0.83
N PRO A 77 11.54 -4.46 -1.15
CA PRO A 77 12.18 -5.33 -0.18
C PRO A 77 12.69 -4.53 1.03
N ASN A 78 12.73 -5.16 2.20
CA ASN A 78 13.16 -4.50 3.43
C ASN A 78 14.54 -3.83 3.28
N GLY A 79 14.61 -2.55 3.66
CA GLY A 79 15.85 -1.77 3.62
C GLY A 79 16.32 -1.31 2.24
N GLU A 80 15.62 -1.67 1.16
CA GLU A 80 16.01 -1.28 -0.21
C GLU A 80 15.58 0.17 -0.55
N TYR A 81 16.14 1.11 0.22
CA TYR A 81 15.82 2.53 0.07
C TYR A 81 16.17 3.11 -1.30
N ALA A 82 17.19 2.57 -1.97
CA ALA A 82 17.57 3.00 -3.31
C ALA A 82 16.46 2.65 -4.33
N ILE A 83 15.81 1.49 -4.20
CA ILE A 83 14.66 1.11 -5.01
C ILE A 83 13.46 1.98 -4.66
N ALA A 84 13.21 2.20 -3.37
CA ALA A 84 12.10 3.02 -2.88
C ALA A 84 12.16 4.47 -3.42
N THR A 85 13.32 5.12 -3.31
CA THR A 85 13.49 6.49 -3.80
C THR A 85 13.33 6.58 -5.31
N ARG A 86 13.84 5.61 -6.07
CA ARG A 86 13.67 5.55 -7.53
C ARG A 86 12.21 5.29 -7.92
N ALA A 87 11.46 4.47 -7.17
CA ALA A 87 10.02 4.32 -7.40
C ALA A 87 9.28 5.64 -7.19
N LEU A 88 9.57 6.37 -6.10
CA LEU A 88 9.02 7.69 -5.84
C LEU A 88 9.43 8.73 -6.91
N ASP A 89 10.66 8.69 -7.44
CA ASP A 89 11.08 9.60 -8.51
C ASP A 89 10.33 9.34 -9.83
N ASN A 90 9.86 8.11 -10.01
CA ASN A 90 9.21 7.65 -11.23
C ASN A 90 7.68 7.46 -11.10
N GLY A 91 7.05 8.17 -10.19
CA GLY A 91 5.59 8.30 -10.19
C GLY A 91 4.87 7.63 -9.03
N ALA A 92 5.53 6.81 -8.20
CA ALA A 92 4.87 6.27 -7.01
C ALA A 92 4.47 7.39 -6.04
N LEU A 93 3.28 7.28 -5.46
CA LEU A 93 2.71 8.20 -4.46
C LEU A 93 2.78 7.67 -3.03
N GLY A 94 3.56 6.63 -2.82
CA GLY A 94 3.86 6.09 -1.49
C GLY A 94 4.75 4.86 -1.57
N ILE A 95 5.34 4.56 -0.43
CA ILE A 95 6.15 3.36 -0.22
C ILE A 95 5.64 2.59 0.97
N VAL A 96 5.48 1.28 0.81
CA VAL A 96 5.31 0.31 1.88
C VAL A 96 6.69 -0.27 2.19
N MET A 97 7.20 -0.01 3.40
CA MET A 97 8.40 -0.62 3.93
C MET A 97 8.00 -1.79 4.83
N PRO A 98 8.32 -3.04 4.45
CA PRO A 98 8.01 -4.21 5.25
C PRO A 98 8.93 -4.34 6.48
N HIS A 99 8.55 -5.21 7.42
CA HIS A 99 9.36 -5.62 8.59
C HIS A 99 9.95 -4.45 9.39
N VAL A 100 9.09 -3.49 9.78
CA VAL A 100 9.48 -2.38 10.65
C VAL A 100 9.05 -2.69 12.07
N ASP A 101 10.00 -3.03 12.93
CA ASP A 101 9.75 -3.50 14.29
C ASP A 101 9.98 -2.43 15.36
N THR A 102 10.68 -1.35 15.03
CA THR A 102 11.09 -0.32 16.00
C THR A 102 10.85 1.11 15.49
N ALA A 103 10.71 2.04 16.44
CA ALA A 103 10.68 3.47 16.14
C ALA A 103 11.97 3.99 15.49
N ALA A 104 13.12 3.34 15.74
CA ALA A 104 14.38 3.71 15.10
C ALA A 104 14.35 3.38 13.61
N GLU A 105 13.90 2.20 13.23
CA GLU A 105 13.69 1.81 11.82
C GLU A 105 12.65 2.70 11.14
N ALA A 106 11.53 3.00 11.81
CA ALA A 106 10.52 3.92 11.29
C ALA A 106 11.09 5.32 11.03
N ARG A 107 11.96 5.84 11.90
CA ARG A 107 12.68 7.11 11.67
C ARG A 107 13.61 7.03 10.46
N GLU A 108 14.32 5.91 10.28
CA GLU A 108 15.18 5.74 9.10
C GLU A 108 14.34 5.68 7.82
N VAL A 109 13.19 5.01 7.81
CA VAL A 109 12.25 5.02 6.67
C VAL A 109 11.85 6.45 6.30
N VAL A 110 11.43 7.27 7.28
CA VAL A 110 11.09 8.69 7.03
C VAL A 110 12.29 9.46 6.50
N ASN A 111 13.45 9.27 7.14
CA ASN A 111 14.70 9.94 6.78
C ASN A 111 15.06 9.72 5.30
N ARG A 112 14.86 8.51 4.80
CA ARG A 112 15.17 8.13 3.42
C ARG A 112 14.09 8.51 2.41
N LEU A 113 12.82 8.56 2.79
CA LEU A 113 11.71 8.73 1.85
C LEU A 113 11.16 10.15 1.75
N LYS A 114 11.36 10.99 2.76
CA LYS A 114 10.88 12.38 2.77
C LYS A 114 12.01 13.36 2.46
N TYR A 115 11.67 14.43 1.75
CA TYR A 115 12.60 15.54 1.49
C TYR A 115 12.82 16.41 2.74
N PRO A 116 13.93 17.16 2.83
CA PRO A 116 14.11 18.17 3.87
C PRO A 116 12.92 19.15 3.94
N PRO A 117 12.55 19.63 5.12
CA PRO A 117 13.18 19.41 6.43
C PRO A 117 12.70 18.15 7.18
N VAL A 118 11.81 17.36 6.60
CA VAL A 118 11.19 16.17 7.24
C VAL A 118 12.16 14.98 7.25
N GLY A 119 12.89 14.78 6.18
CA GLY A 119 13.89 13.74 5.99
C GLY A 119 15.07 14.24 5.16
N HIS A 120 15.81 13.31 4.57
CA HIS A 120 17.02 13.59 3.78
C HIS A 120 17.03 12.95 2.40
N ARG A 121 15.83 12.66 1.83
CA ARG A 121 15.73 12.14 0.45
C ARG A 121 16.44 13.06 -0.51
N SER A 122 17.29 12.49 -1.38
CA SER A 122 17.94 13.22 -2.47
C SER A 122 16.93 13.68 -3.53
N MET A 123 17.12 14.87 -4.07
CA MET A 123 16.25 15.42 -5.12
C MET A 123 16.70 14.93 -6.51
N GLY A 124 15.88 14.09 -7.14
CA GLY A 124 16.10 13.57 -8.50
C GLY A 124 15.58 14.47 -9.62
N GLY A 125 15.01 15.63 -9.27
CA GLY A 125 14.37 16.52 -10.25
C GLY A 125 12.83 16.39 -10.24
N ILE A 126 12.20 17.01 -11.26
CA ILE A 126 10.73 17.02 -11.37
C ILE A 126 10.30 15.81 -12.20
N GLY A 127 9.53 14.95 -11.55
CA GLY A 127 9.08 13.68 -12.08
C GLY A 127 7.69 13.72 -12.75
N PRO A 128 7.16 12.55 -13.09
CA PRO A 128 5.85 12.38 -13.74
C PRO A 128 4.67 12.90 -12.93
N HIS A 129 4.80 13.09 -11.61
CA HIS A 129 3.78 13.67 -10.74
C HIS A 129 3.27 15.05 -11.18
N TYR A 130 4.09 15.78 -11.94
CA TYR A 130 3.78 17.09 -12.50
C TYR A 130 3.50 17.05 -14.01
N GLY A 131 3.33 15.86 -14.58
CA GLY A 131 3.20 15.69 -16.03
C GLY A 131 4.42 16.25 -16.76
N LEU A 132 5.61 16.14 -16.18
CA LEU A 132 6.90 16.64 -16.67
C LEU A 132 6.97 18.19 -16.81
N ARG A 133 6.04 18.93 -16.18
CA ARG A 133 6.07 20.39 -16.16
C ARG A 133 7.06 20.88 -15.13
N SER A 134 7.67 22.03 -15.38
CA SER A 134 8.61 22.65 -14.43
C SER A 134 7.89 23.17 -13.18
N ALA A 135 8.51 22.97 -12.03
CA ALA A 135 8.16 23.57 -10.75
C ALA A 135 9.46 23.94 -10.02
N SER A 136 9.41 24.85 -9.06
CA SER A 136 10.57 25.11 -8.22
C SER A 136 10.85 23.88 -7.32
N SER A 137 12.12 23.60 -7.07
CA SER A 137 12.52 22.43 -6.25
C SER A 137 11.90 22.45 -4.85
N GLY A 138 11.79 23.63 -4.23
CA GLY A 138 11.18 23.75 -2.89
C GLY A 138 9.69 23.47 -2.89
N GLU A 139 8.93 24.01 -3.86
CA GLU A 139 7.51 23.76 -4.00
C GLU A 139 7.25 22.28 -4.32
N ALA A 140 8.06 21.68 -5.20
CA ALA A 140 7.96 20.27 -5.55
C ALA A 140 8.22 19.35 -4.33
N ALA A 141 9.27 19.64 -3.56
CA ALA A 141 9.59 18.88 -2.34
C ALA A 141 8.45 18.95 -1.31
N ALA A 142 7.91 20.15 -1.06
CA ALA A 142 6.81 20.34 -0.14
C ALA A 142 5.55 19.59 -0.59
N ALA A 143 5.16 19.72 -1.86
CA ALA A 143 3.99 19.06 -2.41
C ALA A 143 4.13 17.53 -2.44
N LEU A 144 5.30 16.99 -2.78
CA LEU A 144 5.57 15.56 -2.75
C LEU A 144 5.62 15.02 -1.32
N ASN A 145 6.19 15.74 -0.36
CA ASN A 145 6.14 15.35 1.05
C ASN A 145 4.72 15.27 1.58
N ALA A 146 3.85 16.18 1.16
CA ALA A 146 2.45 16.20 1.54
C ALA A 146 1.64 15.09 0.86
N ALA A 147 1.89 14.81 -0.42
CA ALA A 147 1.14 13.83 -1.18
C ALA A 147 1.56 12.39 -0.88
N ASN A 148 2.88 12.13 -0.78
CA ASN A 148 3.41 10.77 -0.64
C ASN A 148 3.09 10.15 0.71
N LEU A 149 2.54 8.93 0.69
CA LEU A 149 2.32 8.12 1.89
C LEU A 149 3.60 7.35 2.26
N THR A 150 4.02 7.48 3.51
CA THR A 150 5.05 6.64 4.12
C THR A 150 4.35 5.58 4.96
N ILE A 151 4.37 4.34 4.49
CA ILE A 151 3.68 3.21 5.10
C ILE A 151 4.70 2.27 5.71
N VAL A 152 4.56 1.93 6.97
CA VAL A 152 5.36 0.89 7.65
C VAL A 152 4.51 -0.34 7.88
N MET A 153 5.08 -1.52 7.60
CA MET A 153 4.39 -2.78 7.73
C MET A 153 4.81 -3.48 9.02
N LEU A 154 3.82 -3.78 9.87
CA LEU A 154 3.98 -4.44 11.16
C LEU A 154 3.65 -5.91 11.00
N GLU A 155 4.64 -6.78 11.12
CA GLU A 155 4.55 -8.19 10.74
C GLU A 155 4.99 -9.15 11.84
N THR A 156 5.41 -8.62 12.99
CA THR A 156 5.89 -9.40 14.13
C THR A 156 5.18 -9.00 15.43
N PRO A 157 5.14 -9.88 16.44
CA PRO A 157 4.70 -9.51 17.79
C PRO A 157 5.49 -8.34 18.39
N ALA A 158 6.77 -8.21 18.07
CA ALA A 158 7.61 -7.10 18.50
C ALA A 158 7.16 -5.77 17.89
N ALA A 159 6.88 -5.73 16.58
CA ALA A 159 6.33 -4.57 15.91
C ALA A 159 4.99 -4.12 16.53
N ILE A 160 4.13 -5.08 16.88
CA ILE A 160 2.85 -4.79 17.53
C ILE A 160 3.04 -4.22 18.95
N ALA A 161 3.99 -4.77 19.72
CA ALA A 161 4.32 -4.23 21.04
C ALA A 161 4.85 -2.79 20.97
N ASN A 162 5.61 -2.46 19.91
CA ASN A 162 6.19 -1.15 19.65
C ASN A 162 5.30 -0.23 18.80
N ALA A 163 4.06 -0.63 18.49
CA ALA A 163 3.21 0.09 17.54
C ALA A 163 2.97 1.56 17.93
N GLU A 164 2.89 1.87 19.23
CA GLU A 164 2.72 3.24 19.70
C GLU A 164 3.96 4.09 19.45
N GLU A 165 5.15 3.57 19.75
CA GLU A 165 6.41 4.28 19.50
C GLU A 165 6.66 4.49 18.00
N ILE A 166 6.30 3.50 17.18
CA ILE A 166 6.36 3.59 15.71
C ILE A 166 5.37 4.65 15.20
N ALA A 167 4.13 4.63 15.70
CA ALA A 167 3.10 5.61 15.32
C ALA A 167 3.49 7.04 15.71
N ALA A 168 4.21 7.22 16.81
CA ALA A 168 4.67 8.53 17.28
C ALA A 168 5.72 9.18 16.36
N VAL A 169 6.34 8.42 15.45
CA VAL A 169 7.37 8.95 14.54
C VAL A 169 6.75 9.95 13.55
N PRO A 170 7.22 11.23 13.54
CA PRO A 170 6.76 12.20 12.55
C PRO A 170 7.14 11.75 11.14
N GLY A 171 6.23 11.92 10.18
CA GLY A 171 6.45 11.54 8.79
C GLY A 171 5.98 10.13 8.41
N ILE A 172 5.68 9.27 9.37
CA ILE A 172 4.87 8.06 9.13
C ILE A 172 3.42 8.48 8.88
N ASP A 173 2.79 7.90 7.88
CA ASP A 173 1.39 8.17 7.53
C ASP A 173 0.47 6.97 7.88
N VAL A 174 0.91 5.75 7.60
CA VAL A 174 0.11 4.52 7.75
C VAL A 174 0.88 3.46 8.53
N LEU A 175 0.20 2.83 9.49
CA LEU A 175 0.61 1.56 10.09
C LEU A 175 -0.19 0.45 9.42
N LEU A 176 0.48 -0.45 8.70
CA LEU A 176 -0.14 -1.53 7.93
C LEU A 176 0.20 -2.88 8.54
N ILE A 177 -0.79 -3.68 8.96
CA ILE A 177 -0.51 -5.05 9.38
C ILE A 177 -0.36 -5.96 8.15
N GLY A 178 0.79 -6.66 8.05
CA GLY A 178 1.00 -7.80 7.16
C GLY A 178 0.52 -9.08 7.86
N THR A 179 -0.76 -9.43 7.67
CA THR A 179 -1.41 -10.43 8.51
C THR A 179 -0.85 -11.84 8.33
N ASN A 180 -0.38 -12.19 7.12
CA ASN A 180 0.22 -13.51 6.88
C ASN A 180 1.45 -13.72 7.76
N ASP A 181 2.40 -12.80 7.69
CA ASP A 181 3.67 -12.90 8.40
C ASP A 181 3.47 -12.74 9.91
N LEU A 182 2.62 -11.80 10.33
CA LEU A 182 2.25 -11.65 11.73
C LEU A 182 1.63 -12.95 12.31
N CYS A 183 0.72 -13.59 11.60
CA CYS A 183 0.13 -14.85 12.04
C CYS A 183 1.16 -15.99 12.05
N ALA A 184 2.09 -16.00 11.09
CA ALA A 184 3.18 -16.96 11.07
C ALA A 184 4.10 -16.79 12.28
N GLU A 185 4.55 -15.58 12.57
CA GLU A 185 5.37 -15.23 13.74
C GLU A 185 4.66 -15.52 15.07
N MET A 186 3.34 -15.44 15.11
CA MET A 186 2.53 -15.86 16.26
C MET A 186 2.33 -17.37 16.35
N GLY A 187 2.74 -18.19 15.36
CA GLY A 187 2.48 -19.64 15.33
C GLY A 187 1.01 -19.99 15.06
N ILE A 188 0.26 -19.11 14.43
CA ILE A 188 -1.17 -19.28 14.05
C ILE A 188 -1.33 -19.15 12.52
N HIS A 189 -0.52 -19.84 11.76
CA HIS A 189 -0.47 -19.76 10.29
C HIS A 189 -1.86 -19.88 9.64
N GLY A 190 -2.26 -18.88 8.85
CA GLY A 190 -3.52 -18.89 8.10
C GLY A 190 -4.79 -18.69 8.93
N ASP A 191 -4.70 -18.65 10.26
CA ASP A 191 -5.86 -18.41 11.16
C ASP A 191 -6.06 -16.90 11.38
N PHE A 192 -6.43 -16.22 10.31
CA PHE A 192 -6.62 -14.75 10.32
C PHE A 192 -7.81 -14.29 11.19
N GLY A 193 -8.71 -15.20 11.56
CA GLY A 193 -9.82 -14.93 12.48
C GLY A 193 -9.46 -15.07 13.96
N ASN A 194 -8.24 -15.49 14.29
CA ASN A 194 -7.77 -15.74 15.65
C ASN A 194 -7.85 -14.48 16.53
N ASP A 195 -8.20 -14.66 17.79
CA ASP A 195 -8.31 -13.53 18.73
C ASP A 195 -6.96 -12.86 19.04
N ARG A 196 -5.83 -13.59 18.89
CA ARG A 196 -4.49 -12.99 18.99
C ARG A 196 -4.23 -12.03 17.85
N ALA A 197 -4.59 -12.41 16.61
CA ALA A 197 -4.51 -11.51 15.46
C ALA A 197 -5.41 -10.29 15.66
N ALA A 198 -6.67 -10.50 16.11
CA ALA A 198 -7.57 -9.40 16.42
C ALA A 198 -7.04 -8.50 17.56
N GLY A 199 -6.33 -9.06 18.55
CA GLY A 199 -5.62 -8.31 19.58
C GLY A 199 -4.56 -7.38 19.01
N ALA A 200 -3.75 -7.88 18.07
CA ALA A 200 -2.74 -7.09 17.36
C ALA A 200 -3.36 -5.92 16.57
N TYR A 201 -4.46 -6.17 15.86
CA TYR A 201 -5.20 -5.11 15.19
C TYR A 201 -5.72 -4.05 16.16
N ARG A 202 -6.29 -4.43 17.30
CA ARG A 202 -6.74 -3.45 18.33
C ARG A 202 -5.60 -2.57 18.81
N THR A 203 -4.45 -3.17 19.10
CA THR A 203 -3.25 -2.43 19.55
C THR A 203 -2.77 -1.44 18.49
N MET A 204 -2.58 -1.90 17.26
CA MET A 204 -2.12 -1.05 16.14
C MET A 204 -3.11 0.07 15.84
N ILE A 205 -4.42 -0.22 15.78
CA ILE A 205 -5.46 0.78 15.50
C ILE A 205 -5.51 1.85 16.60
N ALA A 206 -5.39 1.45 17.86
CA ALA A 206 -5.33 2.39 18.98
C ALA A 206 -4.11 3.31 18.90
N ALA A 207 -2.94 2.74 18.62
CA ALA A 207 -1.69 3.48 18.43
C ALA A 207 -1.79 4.45 17.24
N ALA A 208 -2.28 3.99 16.09
CA ALA A 208 -2.45 4.83 14.91
C ALA A 208 -3.38 6.01 15.20
N ARG A 209 -4.55 5.77 15.78
CA ARG A 209 -5.51 6.83 16.12
C ARG A 209 -4.96 7.85 17.10
N LYS A 210 -4.25 7.40 18.14
CA LYS A 210 -3.65 8.27 19.16
C LYS A 210 -2.67 9.27 18.54
N HIS A 211 -1.95 8.88 17.51
CA HIS A 211 -0.93 9.70 16.84
C HIS A 211 -1.39 10.28 15.49
N GLY A 212 -2.70 10.22 15.17
CA GLY A 212 -3.25 10.77 13.92
C GLY A 212 -2.75 10.05 12.67
N LYS A 213 -2.43 8.75 12.77
CA LYS A 213 -2.01 7.91 11.65
C LYS A 213 -3.18 7.06 11.15
N PHE A 214 -3.05 6.55 9.93
CA PHE A 214 -4.07 5.71 9.32
C PHE A 214 -3.78 4.23 9.58
N PRO A 215 -4.72 3.47 10.17
CA PRO A 215 -4.56 2.03 10.35
C PRO A 215 -4.87 1.28 9.07
N GLY A 216 -4.01 0.31 8.73
CA GLY A 216 -4.11 -0.48 7.50
C GLY A 216 -4.20 -2.00 7.73
N MET A 217 -4.72 -2.69 6.72
CA MET A 217 -4.89 -4.14 6.68
C MET A 217 -4.40 -4.71 5.34
N ALA A 218 -3.52 -5.71 5.39
CA ALA A 218 -3.08 -6.48 4.22
C ALA A 218 -3.07 -7.99 4.54
N GLY A 219 -3.28 -8.82 3.50
CA GLY A 219 -3.20 -10.29 3.61
C GLY A 219 -4.48 -10.99 4.01
N VAL A 220 -5.56 -10.28 4.32
CA VAL A 220 -6.87 -10.88 4.62
C VAL A 220 -7.84 -10.57 3.48
N TYR A 221 -8.23 -11.59 2.72
CA TYR A 221 -9.13 -11.47 1.56
C TYR A 221 -10.44 -12.24 1.73
N ASN A 222 -10.65 -12.87 2.87
CA ASN A 222 -11.84 -13.63 3.18
C ASN A 222 -13.00 -12.69 3.58
N GLU A 223 -14.11 -12.77 2.86
CA GLU A 223 -15.28 -11.88 3.04
C GLU A 223 -15.96 -12.03 4.41
N THR A 224 -15.74 -13.14 5.12
CA THR A 224 -16.28 -13.33 6.49
C THR A 224 -15.37 -12.77 7.58
N ILE A 225 -14.06 -12.61 7.29
CA ILE A 225 -13.06 -12.13 8.27
C ILE A 225 -12.77 -10.64 8.09
N MET A 226 -12.65 -10.15 6.84
CA MET A 226 -12.35 -8.74 6.55
C MET A 226 -13.24 -7.73 7.30
N PRO A 227 -14.58 -7.92 7.38
CA PRO A 227 -15.48 -6.98 8.05
C PRO A 227 -15.06 -6.71 9.49
N ARG A 228 -14.62 -7.73 10.22
CA ARG A 228 -14.14 -7.59 11.60
C ARG A 228 -13.08 -6.50 11.75
N TYR A 229 -12.07 -6.49 10.89
CA TYR A 229 -10.95 -5.55 10.98
C TYR A 229 -11.31 -4.15 10.46
N ILE A 230 -12.18 -4.08 9.45
CA ILE A 230 -12.71 -2.81 8.93
C ILE A 230 -13.60 -2.13 9.99
N GLU A 231 -14.47 -2.89 10.67
CA GLU A 231 -15.31 -2.41 11.78
C GLU A 231 -14.47 -1.94 12.98
N MET A 232 -13.37 -2.62 13.29
CA MET A 232 -12.41 -2.19 14.30
C MET A 232 -11.74 -0.86 13.94
N GLY A 233 -11.64 -0.53 12.64
CA GLY A 233 -11.17 0.77 12.18
C GLY A 233 -10.07 0.77 11.15
N ALA A 234 -9.68 -0.37 10.57
CA ALA A 234 -8.78 -0.39 9.41
C ALA A 234 -9.41 0.40 8.25
N ARG A 235 -8.63 1.28 7.64
CA ARG A 235 -9.11 2.15 6.55
C ARG A 235 -8.24 2.09 5.30
N PHE A 236 -6.95 1.81 5.42
CA PHE A 236 -6.04 1.56 4.29
C PHE A 236 -6.02 0.05 4.01
N VAL A 237 -6.72 -0.40 2.97
CA VAL A 237 -7.09 -1.82 2.80
C VAL A 237 -6.56 -2.39 1.50
N LEU A 238 -5.73 -3.43 1.59
CA LEU A 238 -5.42 -4.29 0.46
C LEU A 238 -6.55 -5.32 0.28
N GLY A 239 -7.43 -5.07 -0.70
CA GLY A 239 -8.69 -5.78 -0.90
C GLY A 239 -8.59 -7.09 -1.69
N GLY A 240 -7.45 -7.38 -2.29
CA GLY A 240 -7.22 -8.59 -3.09
C GLY A 240 -5.98 -8.47 -3.95
N GLN A 241 -5.80 -9.43 -4.85
CA GLN A 241 -4.67 -9.47 -5.79
C GLN A 241 -5.17 -9.74 -7.22
N ASP A 242 -4.49 -9.16 -8.20
CA ASP A 242 -4.79 -9.27 -9.64
C ASP A 242 -4.90 -10.74 -10.09
N GLY A 243 -3.93 -11.58 -9.70
CA GLY A 243 -3.93 -13.00 -10.02
C GLY A 243 -5.12 -13.75 -9.40
N GLY A 244 -5.52 -13.40 -8.17
CA GLY A 244 -6.67 -13.99 -7.50
C GLY A 244 -7.99 -13.68 -8.21
N PHE A 245 -8.20 -12.42 -8.58
CA PHE A 245 -9.40 -11.99 -9.32
C PHE A 245 -9.48 -12.65 -10.70
N MET A 246 -8.36 -12.70 -11.42
CA MET A 246 -8.30 -13.36 -12.72
C MET A 246 -8.58 -14.86 -12.62
N ALA A 247 -7.98 -15.56 -11.66
CA ALA A 247 -8.21 -16.99 -11.46
C ALA A 247 -9.67 -17.28 -11.09
N ALA A 248 -10.26 -16.51 -10.19
CA ALA A 248 -11.65 -16.68 -9.78
C ALA A 248 -12.62 -16.46 -10.95
N GLY A 249 -12.46 -15.38 -11.72
CA GLY A 249 -13.29 -15.11 -12.91
C GLY A 249 -13.13 -16.17 -13.99
N ALA A 250 -11.92 -16.66 -14.24
CA ALA A 250 -11.65 -17.73 -15.19
C ALA A 250 -12.29 -19.07 -14.75
N ALA A 251 -12.16 -19.42 -13.46
CA ALA A 251 -12.78 -20.64 -12.91
C ALA A 251 -14.31 -20.59 -12.99
N GLN A 252 -14.91 -19.46 -12.66
CA GLN A 252 -16.35 -19.25 -12.81
C GLN A 252 -16.82 -19.46 -14.26
N ARG A 253 -16.09 -18.87 -15.22
CA ARG A 253 -16.44 -18.98 -16.66
C ARG A 253 -16.29 -20.41 -17.17
N THR A 254 -15.18 -21.10 -16.85
CA THR A 254 -14.95 -22.49 -17.29
C THR A 254 -15.96 -23.44 -16.65
N GLY A 255 -16.29 -23.24 -15.36
CA GLY A 255 -17.33 -24.01 -14.67
C GLY A 255 -18.71 -23.86 -15.32
N PHE A 256 -19.08 -22.63 -15.72
CA PHE A 256 -20.31 -22.39 -16.48
C PHE A 256 -20.31 -23.11 -17.82
N LEU A 257 -19.28 -22.93 -18.66
CA LEU A 257 -19.21 -23.49 -20.00
C LEU A 257 -19.23 -25.02 -19.99
N ARG A 258 -18.54 -25.67 -19.06
CA ARG A 258 -18.52 -27.14 -18.96
C ARG A 258 -19.90 -27.73 -18.61
N LYS A 259 -20.72 -27.02 -17.82
CA LYS A 259 -22.08 -27.46 -17.50
C LYS A 259 -23.01 -27.52 -18.72
N LEU A 260 -22.75 -26.72 -19.76
CA LEU A 260 -23.55 -26.72 -20.99
C LEU A 260 -23.46 -28.02 -21.78
N LEU A 261 -22.37 -28.80 -21.62
CA LEU A 261 -22.18 -30.08 -22.32
C LEU A 261 -22.77 -31.28 -21.56
N VAL A 262 -23.02 -31.17 -20.25
CA VAL A 262 -23.54 -32.28 -19.40
C VAL A 262 -25.07 -32.43 -19.55
N GLY A 263 -25.78 -31.47 -20.15
CA GLY A 263 -27.21 -31.55 -20.41
C GLY A 263 -27.62 -32.00 -21.83
N ALA A 264 -26.63 -32.43 -22.65
CA ALA A 264 -26.85 -32.85 -24.05
C ALA A 264 -26.60 -34.35 -24.28
N ALA A 265 -26.58 -35.17 -23.22
CA ALA A 265 -26.46 -36.64 -23.29
C ALA A 265 -27.76 -37.30 -22.79
#